data_5df09e1f33c9877d2ab1b6ea6ad9ef69
#
_entry.id   5df09e1f33c9877d2ab1b6ea6ad9ef69
#
_cell.length_a   1.000
_cell.length_b   1.000
_cell.length_c   1.000
_cell.angle_alpha   90.00
_cell.angle_beta   90.00
_cell.angle_gamma   90.00
#
_symmetry.space_group_name_H-M   'P 1'
#
loop_
_entity.id
_entity.type
_entity.pdbx_description
1 polymer ?
#
loop_
_entity_poly.entity_id
_entity_poly.type
_entity_poly.pdbx_seq_one_letter_code
_entity_poly.pdbx_strand_id
1 'polypeptide(L)'
;MYKRANSIFFIVFCLIILTVVTVQSSFQHWSGKWDTDFWYIYNASLMASGIEQEWFDHPATTTLSLYSIFYKIYSLFDYTFIYKINEIMDSVDPNLVLQKLYFVTRIFDSINIMLIILFT
;
A
#
# COMPACT_ATOMS: atom_id res chain seq x y z
N MET A 1 24.70 -16.08 -23.35
CA MET A 1 25.02 -14.81 -22.68
C MET A 1 24.03 -13.70 -22.97
N TYR A 2 23.58 -13.52 -24.19
CA TYR A 2 22.62 -12.47 -24.63
C TYR A 2 21.26 -12.49 -23.90
N LYS A 3 20.68 -13.67 -23.63
CA LYS A 3 19.35 -13.78 -22.95
C LYS A 3 19.37 -13.24 -21.50
N ARG A 4 20.48 -13.42 -20.76
CA ARG A 4 20.59 -12.93 -19.38
C ARG A 4 20.69 -11.40 -19.32
N ALA A 5 21.41 -10.79 -20.25
CA ALA A 5 21.55 -9.33 -20.30
C ALA A 5 20.19 -8.65 -20.58
N ASN A 6 19.38 -9.21 -21.48
CA ASN A 6 18.05 -8.67 -21.78
C ASN A 6 17.11 -8.79 -20.58
N SER A 7 17.16 -9.89 -19.80
CA SER A 7 16.35 -10.05 -18.60
C SER A 7 16.74 -9.06 -17.52
N ILE A 8 18.03 -8.81 -17.29
CA ILE A 8 18.50 -7.82 -16.31
C ILE A 8 18.06 -6.42 -16.71
N PHE A 9 18.23 -6.06 -17.99
CA PHE A 9 17.78 -4.77 -18.50
C PHE A 9 16.27 -4.57 -18.31
N PHE A 10 15.47 -5.59 -18.61
CA PHE A 10 14.03 -5.55 -18.42
C PHE A 10 13.64 -5.35 -16.94
N ILE A 11 14.28 -6.10 -16.02
CA ILE A 11 14.03 -5.97 -14.57
C ILE A 11 14.38 -4.55 -14.10
N VAL A 12 15.54 -4.02 -14.48
CA VAL A 12 15.96 -2.67 -14.11
C VAL A 12 14.99 -1.62 -14.65
N PHE A 13 14.53 -1.77 -15.89
CA PHE A 13 13.56 -0.88 -16.51
C PHE A 13 12.21 -0.90 -15.75
N CYS A 14 11.71 -2.08 -15.40
CA CYS A 14 10.49 -2.23 -14.59
C CYS A 14 10.66 -1.58 -13.20
N LEU A 15 11.80 -1.77 -12.55
CA LEU A 15 12.09 -1.14 -11.26
C LEU A 15 12.09 0.39 -11.34
N ILE A 16 12.67 0.96 -12.40
CA ILE A 16 12.66 2.41 -12.63
C ILE A 16 11.22 2.91 -12.80
N ILE A 17 10.42 2.25 -13.64
CA ILE A 17 9.02 2.64 -13.86
C ILE A 17 8.24 2.56 -12.55
N LEU A 18 8.34 1.47 -11.80
CA LEU A 18 7.66 1.31 -10.53
C LEU A 18 8.05 2.39 -9.52
N THR A 19 9.35 2.70 -9.44
CA THR A 19 9.84 3.79 -8.58
C THR A 19 9.23 5.14 -8.98
N VAL A 20 9.23 5.46 -10.27
CA VAL A 20 8.65 6.71 -10.79
C VAL A 20 7.16 6.78 -10.49
N VAL A 21 6.40 5.71 -10.74
CA VAL A 21 4.96 5.66 -10.47
C VAL A 21 4.68 5.78 -8.98
N THR A 22 5.44 5.10 -8.12
CA THR A 22 5.28 5.17 -6.66
C THR A 22 5.56 6.58 -6.14
N VAL A 23 6.66 7.19 -6.59
CA VAL A 23 7.03 8.56 -6.22
C VAL A 23 5.98 9.55 -6.71
N GLN A 24 5.55 9.45 -7.96
CA GLN A 24 4.53 10.35 -8.51
C GLN A 24 3.18 10.21 -7.78
N SER A 25 2.76 8.99 -7.45
CA SER A 25 1.51 8.77 -6.71
C SER A 25 1.60 9.26 -5.26
N SER A 26 2.78 9.24 -4.64
CA SER A 26 2.97 9.72 -3.26
C SER A 26 2.82 11.23 -3.09
N PHE A 27 2.98 12.01 -4.17
CA PHE A 27 2.69 13.44 -4.17
C PHE A 27 1.20 13.76 -4.31
N GLN A 28 0.36 12.79 -4.64
CA GLN A 28 -1.08 13.00 -4.68
C GLN A 28 -1.64 12.94 -3.26
N HIS A 29 -2.50 13.92 -2.94
CA HIS A 29 -3.17 13.92 -1.64
C HIS A 29 -4.15 12.74 -1.56
N TRP A 30 -4.20 12.06 -0.42
CA TRP A 30 -5.06 10.90 -0.21
C TRP A 30 -6.55 11.17 -0.51
N SER A 31 -7.01 12.40 -0.29
CA SER A 31 -8.40 12.81 -0.54
C SER A 31 -8.68 13.22 -1.99
N GLY A 32 -7.67 13.29 -2.85
CA GLY A 32 -7.80 13.75 -4.24
C GLY A 32 -8.48 12.75 -5.16
N LYS A 33 -8.63 11.52 -4.71
CA LYS A 33 -9.38 10.47 -5.41
C LYS A 33 -10.45 9.94 -4.47
N TRP A 34 -11.68 10.30 -4.73
CA TRP A 34 -12.88 9.73 -4.09
C TRP A 34 -13.05 8.24 -4.38
N ASP A 35 -11.98 7.59 -4.81
CA ASP A 35 -12.02 6.28 -5.38
C ASP A 35 -11.63 5.21 -4.34
N THR A 36 -11.81 4.01 -4.73
CA THR A 36 -11.54 2.74 -4.09
C THR A 36 -10.36 2.74 -3.11
N ASP A 37 -9.32 3.52 -3.38
CA ASP A 37 -8.11 3.59 -2.55
C ASP A 37 -8.38 3.99 -1.09
N PHE A 38 -9.20 5.00 -0.84
CA PHE A 38 -9.55 5.42 0.53
C PHE A 38 -10.30 4.31 1.26
N TRP A 39 -11.29 3.70 0.60
CA TRP A 39 -12.06 2.61 1.17
C TRP A 39 -11.20 1.38 1.46
N TYR A 40 -10.23 1.09 0.61
CA TYR A 40 -9.27 0.01 0.85
C TYR A 40 -8.39 0.29 2.07
N ILE A 41 -7.83 1.49 2.20
CA ILE A 41 -7.00 1.88 3.34
C ILE A 41 -7.81 1.85 4.63
N TYR A 42 -9.01 2.42 4.62
CA TYR A 42 -9.91 2.46 5.76
C TYR A 42 -10.28 1.05 6.24
N ASN A 43 -10.78 0.21 5.36
CA ASN A 43 -11.16 -1.16 5.72
C ASN A 43 -9.95 -2.03 6.11
N ALA A 44 -8.80 -1.85 5.49
CA ALA A 44 -7.57 -2.52 5.91
C ALA A 44 -7.13 -2.09 7.32
N SER A 45 -7.33 -0.83 7.68
CA SER A 45 -7.05 -0.31 9.03
C SER A 45 -8.05 -0.85 10.06
N LEU A 46 -9.34 -1.00 9.70
CA LEU A 46 -10.34 -1.68 10.53
C LEU A 46 -9.90 -3.12 10.82
N MET A 47 -9.59 -3.89 9.77
CA MET A 47 -9.13 -5.28 9.89
C MET A 47 -7.83 -5.38 10.69
N ALA A 48 -6.88 -4.46 10.50
CA ALA A 48 -5.64 -4.42 11.26
C ALA A 48 -5.87 -4.15 12.74
N SER A 49 -6.96 -3.41 13.07
CA SER A 49 -7.41 -3.12 14.44
C SER A 49 -8.22 -4.27 15.06
N GLY A 50 -8.52 -5.33 14.32
CA GLY A 50 -9.39 -6.42 14.76
C GLY A 50 -10.88 -6.05 14.73
N ILE A 51 -11.25 -5.04 13.97
CA ILE A 51 -12.64 -4.59 13.76
C ILE A 51 -13.12 -5.16 12.43
N GLU A 52 -14.39 -5.56 12.36
CA GLU A 52 -14.99 -6.02 11.12
C GLU A 52 -14.97 -4.93 10.05
N GLN A 53 -14.68 -5.33 8.81
CA GLN A 53 -14.73 -4.42 7.67
C GLN A 53 -16.18 -4.01 7.40
N GLU A 54 -16.40 -2.78 6.98
CA GLU A 54 -17.74 -2.25 6.69
C GLU A 54 -18.21 -2.61 5.26
N TRP A 55 -17.32 -3.05 4.41
CA TRP A 55 -17.60 -3.29 3.01
C TRP A 55 -17.39 -4.77 2.63
N PHE A 56 -18.47 -5.49 2.44
CA PHE A 56 -18.48 -6.94 2.22
C PHE A 56 -18.66 -7.35 0.75
N ASP A 57 -19.10 -6.45 -0.12
CA ASP A 57 -19.59 -6.79 -1.47
C ASP A 57 -18.49 -6.94 -2.54
N HIS A 58 -17.23 -6.96 -2.16
CA HIS A 58 -16.15 -6.92 -3.14
C HIS A 58 -15.16 -8.07 -2.98
N PRO A 59 -14.61 -8.62 -4.10
CA PRO A 59 -13.50 -9.57 -4.06
C PRO A 59 -12.22 -9.00 -3.41
N ALA A 60 -12.31 -7.79 -2.90
CA ALA A 60 -11.25 -7.07 -2.23
C ALA A 60 -10.83 -7.63 -0.87
N THR A 61 -11.59 -8.55 -0.26
CA THR A 61 -11.28 -9.08 1.10
C THR A 61 -9.84 -9.62 1.17
N THR A 62 -9.37 -10.28 0.13
CA THR A 62 -7.99 -10.76 0.07
C THR A 62 -6.99 -9.60 0.06
N THR A 63 -7.24 -8.57 -0.74
CA THR A 63 -6.39 -7.37 -0.83
C THR A 63 -6.38 -6.62 0.50
N LEU A 64 -7.54 -6.45 1.14
CA LEU A 64 -7.66 -5.80 2.44
C LEU A 64 -6.90 -6.57 3.52
N SER A 65 -7.01 -7.90 3.52
CA SER A 65 -6.26 -8.75 4.44
C SER A 65 -4.74 -8.60 4.24
N LEU A 66 -4.29 -8.55 2.98
CA LEU A 66 -2.88 -8.35 2.66
C LEU A 66 -2.38 -6.98 3.12
N TYR A 67 -3.14 -5.90 2.89
CA TYR A 67 -2.79 -4.57 3.41
C TYR A 67 -2.75 -4.56 4.94
N SER A 68 -3.74 -5.15 5.60
CA SER A 68 -3.78 -5.27 7.06
C SER A 68 -2.54 -5.97 7.62
N ILE A 69 -2.14 -7.09 7.02
CA ILE A 69 -0.93 -7.83 7.40
C ILE A 69 0.31 -6.97 7.13
N PHE A 70 0.37 -6.31 5.98
CA PHE A 70 1.49 -5.47 5.61
C PHE A 70 1.66 -4.28 6.56
N TYR A 71 0.58 -3.63 6.99
CA TYR A 71 0.63 -2.56 8.00
C TYR A 71 1.22 -3.05 9.32
N LYS A 72 0.81 -4.24 9.78
CA LYS A 72 1.36 -4.85 10.98
C LYS A 72 2.86 -5.15 10.83
N ILE A 73 3.27 -5.68 9.69
CA ILE A 73 4.68 -5.96 9.42
C ILE A 73 5.48 -4.65 9.34
N TYR A 74 4.97 -3.64 8.61
CA TYR A 74 5.64 -2.35 8.47
C TYR A 74 5.84 -1.65 9.82
N SER A 75 4.86 -1.75 10.72
CA SER A 75 4.96 -1.18 12.07
C SER A 75 6.07 -1.79 12.92
N LEU A 76 6.58 -2.97 12.59
CA LEU A 76 7.75 -3.55 13.27
C LEU A 76 9.06 -2.83 12.90
N PHE A 77 9.09 -2.20 11.73
CA PHE A 77 10.26 -1.44 11.24
C PHE A 77 10.15 0.05 11.53
N ASP A 78 8.92 0.57 11.62
CA ASP A 78 8.64 1.96 11.94
C ASP A 78 7.61 2.03 13.08
N TYR A 79 8.10 2.12 14.31
CA TYR A 79 7.27 2.19 15.51
C TYR A 79 6.41 3.47 15.61
N THR A 80 6.68 4.47 14.76
CA THR A 80 5.85 5.68 14.63
C THR A 80 4.71 5.52 13.63
N PHE A 81 4.63 4.36 12.97
CA PHE A 81 3.62 4.09 11.96
C PHE A 81 2.28 3.76 12.61
N ILE A 82 1.35 4.67 12.49
CA ILE A 82 -0.02 4.55 12.99
C ILE A 82 -0.88 3.93 11.88
N TYR A 83 -1.53 2.81 12.18
CA TYR A 83 -2.40 2.10 11.23
C TYR A 83 -3.73 1.66 11.83
N LYS A 84 -3.88 1.70 13.16
CA LYS A 84 -5.14 1.35 13.82
C LYS A 84 -6.10 2.52 13.79
N ILE A 85 -7.36 2.24 13.46
CA ILE A 85 -8.36 3.30 13.24
C ILE A 85 -8.52 4.23 14.43
N ASN A 86 -8.55 3.70 15.64
CA ASN A 86 -8.68 4.51 16.86
C ASN A 86 -7.47 5.44 17.05
N GLU A 87 -6.25 4.91 16.82
CA GLU A 87 -5.02 5.71 16.93
C GLU A 87 -4.94 6.79 15.83
N ILE A 88 -5.51 6.52 14.64
CA ILE A 88 -5.62 7.52 13.56
C ILE A 88 -6.54 8.66 13.97
N MET A 89 -7.70 8.34 14.54
CA MET A 89 -8.68 9.34 14.98
C MET A 89 -8.19 10.18 16.15
N ASP A 90 -7.39 9.59 17.04
CA ASP A 90 -6.82 10.27 18.23
C ASP A 90 -5.49 10.99 17.90
N SER A 91 -4.98 10.88 16.68
CA SER A 91 -3.72 11.50 16.29
C SER A 91 -3.84 13.02 16.20
N VAL A 92 -2.73 13.72 16.46
CA VAL A 92 -2.64 15.19 16.36
C VAL A 92 -2.93 15.69 14.94
N ASP A 93 -2.54 14.91 13.94
CA ASP A 93 -2.78 15.20 12.52
C ASP A 93 -3.21 13.93 11.76
N PRO A 94 -4.51 13.63 11.74
CA PRO A 94 -5.06 12.48 11.02
C PRO A 94 -4.76 12.53 9.51
N ASN A 95 -4.66 13.72 8.92
CA ASN A 95 -4.36 13.87 7.49
C ASN A 95 -2.95 13.38 7.17
N LEU A 96 -1.97 13.73 8.01
CA LEU A 96 -0.59 13.27 7.84
C LEU A 96 -0.50 11.75 7.99
N VAL A 97 -1.23 11.19 8.96
CA VAL A 97 -1.28 9.73 9.18
C VAL A 97 -1.89 9.01 7.97
N LEU A 98 -3.02 9.52 7.44
CA LEU A 98 -3.66 8.97 6.24
C LEU A 98 -2.75 9.08 5.01
N GLN A 99 -2.02 10.18 4.87
CA GLN A 99 -1.05 10.35 3.78
C GLN A 99 0.08 9.32 3.89
N LYS A 100 0.55 9.02 5.10
CA LYS A 100 1.58 8.00 5.34
C LYS A 100 1.05 6.59 5.05
N LEU A 101 -0.17 6.27 5.45
CA LEU A 101 -0.83 5.01 5.12
C LEU A 101 -0.99 4.83 3.62
N TYR A 102 -1.44 5.87 2.92
CA TYR A 102 -1.56 5.87 1.48
C TYR A 102 -0.21 5.59 0.80
N PHE A 103 0.86 6.26 1.23
CA PHE A 103 2.20 6.04 0.72
C PHE A 103 2.68 4.59 0.92
N VAL A 104 2.50 4.05 2.13
CA VAL A 104 2.89 2.67 2.47
C VAL A 104 2.10 1.66 1.64
N THR A 105 0.81 1.89 1.41
CA THR A 105 -0.02 1.06 0.54
C THR A 105 0.52 1.04 -0.90
N ARG A 106 0.94 2.19 -1.43
CA ARG A 106 1.52 2.28 -2.78
C ARG A 106 2.86 1.55 -2.92
N ILE A 107 3.68 1.56 -1.87
CA ILE A 107 4.89 0.74 -1.84
C ILE A 107 4.53 -0.75 -1.93
N PHE A 108 3.54 -1.18 -1.17
CA PHE A 108 3.08 -2.57 -1.19
C PHE A 108 2.55 -2.99 -2.58
N ASP A 109 1.72 -2.16 -3.21
CA ASP A 109 1.21 -2.40 -4.56
C ASP A 109 2.35 -2.53 -5.57
N SER A 110 3.35 -1.66 -5.47
CA SER A 110 4.53 -1.69 -6.35
C SER A 110 5.34 -2.98 -6.16
N ILE A 111 5.48 -3.45 -4.93
CA ILE A 111 6.13 -4.73 -4.62
C ILE A 111 5.34 -5.90 -5.22
N ASN A 112 4.02 -5.91 -5.08
CA ASN A 112 3.17 -6.96 -5.64
C ASN A 112 3.26 -7.01 -7.17
N ILE A 113 3.19 -5.87 -7.84
CA ILE A 113 3.34 -5.79 -9.31
C ILE A 113 4.72 -6.32 -9.73
N MET A 114 5.77 -5.93 -9.01
CA MET A 114 7.12 -6.41 -9.29
C MET A 114 7.23 -7.94 -9.11
N LEU A 115 6.64 -8.50 -8.06
CA LEU A 115 6.61 -9.95 -7.85
C LEU A 115 5.88 -10.67 -9.00
N ILE A 116 4.73 -10.16 -9.43
CA ILE A 116 4.00 -10.72 -10.58
C ILE A 116 4.90 -10.73 -11.82
N ILE A 117 5.57 -9.62 -12.13
CA ILE A 117 6.46 -9.53 -13.30
C ILE A 117 7.65 -10.50 -13.21
N LEU A 118 8.17 -10.76 -12.02
CA LEU A 118 9.32 -11.66 -11.83
C LEU A 118 8.94 -13.13 -11.94
N PHE A 119 7.69 -13.50 -11.66
CA PHE A 119 7.23 -14.89 -11.68
C PHE A 119 6.43 -15.26 -12.93
N THR A 120 6.22 -14.33 -13.87
CA THR A 120 5.60 -14.58 -15.19
C THR A 120 6.66 -14.67 -16.28
#